data_b9b734244b629916d3b5c4f71067a22d
#
_entry.id   b9b734244b629916d3b5c4f71067a22d
#
_cell.length_a   1.000
_cell.length_b   1.000
_cell.length_c   1.000
_cell.angle_alpha   90.00
_cell.angle_beta   90.00
_cell.angle_gamma   90.00
#
_symmetry.space_group_name_H-M   'P 1'
#
loop_
_entity.id
_entity.type
_entity.pdbx_description
1 polymer ?
#
loop_
_entity_poly.entity_id
_entity_poly.type
_entity_poly.pdbx_seq_one_letter_code
_entity_poly.pdbx_strand_id
1 'polypeptide(L)'
;MNHADVQAWLDGYVEAWRTNDRAQVEALFTEDAEYRYRPYGGDEYANHGREAIVAEWLDETDPPDSWEASYEPFAVEGDRAVATGFSRYFASDKGPERTFHNVFLLRFTKDGRCADFSEYYMAEEKG
;
A
#
# COMPACT_ATOMS: atom_id res chain seq x y z
N MET A 1 -17.81 5.16 1.90
CA MET A 1 -16.49 5.83 1.75
C MET A 1 -16.61 6.97 0.76
N ASN A 2 -15.95 8.05 1.03
CA ASN A 2 -15.82 9.19 0.10
C ASN A 2 -14.34 9.45 -0.15
N HIS A 3 -14.04 10.44 -1.01
CA HIS A 3 -12.65 10.78 -1.33
C HIS A 3 -11.82 11.12 -0.08
N ALA A 4 -12.39 11.86 0.87
CA ALA A 4 -11.69 12.24 2.09
C ALA A 4 -11.37 11.02 2.96
N ASP A 5 -12.29 10.07 3.05
CA ASP A 5 -12.07 8.84 3.82
C ASP A 5 -10.94 7.99 3.20
N VAL A 6 -10.94 7.87 1.87
CA VAL A 6 -9.90 7.12 1.15
C VAL A 6 -8.56 7.82 1.29
N GLN A 7 -8.52 9.15 1.17
CA GLN A 7 -7.28 9.90 1.36
C GLN A 7 -6.72 9.70 2.77
N ALA A 8 -7.59 9.73 3.79
CA ALA A 8 -7.16 9.50 5.17
C ALA A 8 -6.55 8.11 5.34
N TRP A 9 -7.15 7.09 4.71
CA TRP A 9 -6.60 5.73 4.73
C TRP A 9 -5.23 5.67 4.05
N LEU A 10 -5.08 6.32 2.88
CA LEU A 10 -3.81 6.37 2.15
C LEU A 10 -2.73 7.08 2.96
N ASP A 11 -3.09 8.17 3.64
CA ASP A 11 -2.17 8.88 4.53
C ASP A 11 -1.72 7.97 5.69
N GLY A 12 -2.65 7.20 6.24
CA GLY A 12 -2.36 6.20 7.28
C GLY A 12 -1.45 5.09 6.77
N TYR A 13 -1.63 4.66 5.53
CA TYR A 13 -0.79 3.66 4.88
C TYR A 13 0.66 4.16 4.77
N VAL A 14 0.86 5.39 4.28
CA VAL A 14 2.19 5.99 4.15
C VAL A 14 2.82 6.18 5.54
N GLU A 15 2.05 6.63 6.52
CA GLU A 15 2.54 6.82 7.88
C GLU A 15 2.96 5.49 8.53
N ALA A 16 2.17 4.42 8.35
CA ALA A 16 2.51 3.10 8.84
C ALA A 16 3.80 2.57 8.19
N TRP A 17 4.00 2.87 6.91
CA TRP A 17 5.23 2.53 6.21
C TRP A 17 6.43 3.31 6.78
N ARG A 18 6.22 4.58 7.14
CA ARG A 18 7.28 5.42 7.72
C ARG A 18 7.68 4.97 9.12
N THR A 19 6.71 4.65 9.96
CA THR A 19 6.97 4.33 11.38
C THR A 19 7.28 2.86 11.61
N ASN A 20 6.77 1.97 10.75
CA ASN A 20 6.81 0.51 10.93
C ASN A 20 6.17 0.09 12.25
N ASP A 21 5.18 0.84 12.71
CA ASP A 21 4.44 0.57 13.93
C ASP A 21 3.40 -0.50 13.67
N ARG A 22 3.49 -1.63 14.39
CA ARG A 22 2.60 -2.76 14.21
C ARG A 22 1.12 -2.37 14.37
N ALA A 23 0.81 -1.57 15.37
CA ALA A 23 -0.57 -1.16 15.63
C ALA A 23 -1.14 -0.32 14.48
N GLN A 24 -0.32 0.54 13.87
CA GLN A 24 -0.74 1.34 12.72
C GLN A 24 -1.00 0.46 11.50
N VAL A 25 -0.17 -0.54 11.26
CA VAL A 25 -0.40 -1.49 10.15
C VAL A 25 -1.67 -2.28 10.40
N GLU A 26 -1.86 -2.81 11.61
CA GLU A 26 -3.06 -3.58 11.95
C GLU A 26 -4.34 -2.75 11.78
N ALA A 27 -4.30 -1.47 12.09
CA ALA A 27 -5.46 -0.59 11.98
C ALA A 27 -5.94 -0.37 10.54
N LEU A 28 -5.09 -0.62 9.54
CA LEU A 28 -5.40 -0.41 8.13
C LEU A 28 -6.27 -1.53 7.54
N PHE A 29 -6.21 -2.73 8.09
CA PHE A 29 -6.75 -3.93 7.44
C PHE A 29 -7.75 -4.66 8.33
N THR A 30 -8.71 -5.35 7.68
CA THR A 30 -9.60 -6.27 8.39
C THR A 30 -8.83 -7.54 8.74
N GLU A 31 -9.38 -8.32 9.67
CA GLU A 31 -8.76 -9.57 10.14
C GLU A 31 -8.53 -10.56 8.97
N ASP A 32 -9.49 -10.60 8.04
CA ASP A 32 -9.46 -11.51 6.88
C ASP A 32 -9.00 -10.82 5.59
N ALA A 33 -8.36 -9.67 5.68
CA ALA A 33 -7.95 -8.89 4.51
C ALA A 33 -7.01 -9.68 3.60
N GLU A 34 -7.11 -9.38 2.31
CA GLU A 34 -6.18 -9.91 1.30
C GLU A 34 -5.35 -8.75 0.74
N TYR A 35 -4.06 -8.98 0.62
CA TYR A 35 -3.12 -8.00 0.09
C TYR A 35 -2.34 -8.65 -1.06
N ARG A 36 -2.56 -8.16 -2.29
CA ARG A 36 -1.86 -8.64 -3.48
C ARG A 36 -0.91 -7.56 -3.96
N TYR A 37 0.36 -7.87 -3.93
CA TYR A 37 1.38 -6.93 -4.41
C TYR A 37 1.71 -7.13 -5.89
N ARG A 38 1.02 -8.08 -6.55
CA ARG A 38 0.99 -8.27 -8.00
C ARG A 38 -0.40 -8.77 -8.38
N PRO A 39 -0.94 -8.37 -9.54
CA PRO A 39 -2.28 -8.81 -9.96
C PRO A 39 -2.33 -10.22 -10.53
N TYR A 40 -1.22 -10.92 -10.58
CA TYR A 40 -1.11 -12.27 -11.14
C TYR A 40 -0.31 -13.17 -10.21
N GLY A 41 -0.26 -14.47 -10.51
CA GLY A 41 0.54 -15.46 -9.78
C GLY A 41 -0.15 -16.06 -8.56
N GLY A 42 -1.41 -15.72 -8.33
CA GLY A 42 -2.20 -16.30 -7.24
C GLY A 42 -1.59 -16.07 -5.86
N ASP A 43 -1.55 -17.12 -5.07
CA ASP A 43 -1.11 -17.03 -3.68
C ASP A 43 0.37 -16.70 -3.51
N GLU A 44 1.18 -16.92 -4.54
CA GLU A 44 2.61 -16.62 -4.49
C GLU A 44 2.86 -15.12 -4.26
N TYR A 45 1.94 -14.27 -4.73
CA TYR A 45 2.08 -12.81 -4.62
C TYR A 45 0.97 -12.19 -3.77
N ALA A 46 0.44 -12.95 -2.83
CA ALA A 46 -0.63 -12.48 -1.96
C ALA A 46 -0.41 -12.90 -0.52
N ASN A 47 -0.85 -12.04 0.39
CA ASN A 47 -0.93 -12.35 1.80
C ASN A 47 -2.40 -12.46 2.19
N HIS A 48 -2.78 -13.56 2.82
CA HIS A 48 -4.13 -13.82 3.29
C HIS A 48 -4.19 -13.63 4.79
N GLY A 49 -5.03 -12.68 5.22
CA GLY A 49 -5.22 -12.36 6.62
C GLY A 49 -4.27 -11.28 7.13
N ARG A 50 -4.77 -10.51 8.09
CA ARG A 50 -4.05 -9.37 8.65
C ARG A 50 -2.70 -9.75 9.24
N GLU A 51 -2.62 -10.90 9.92
CA GLU A 51 -1.36 -11.33 10.53
C GLU A 51 -0.27 -11.58 9.49
N ALA A 52 -0.63 -12.19 8.36
CA ALA A 52 0.31 -12.41 7.27
C ALA A 52 0.76 -11.09 6.66
N ILE A 53 -0.15 -10.15 6.48
CA ILE A 53 0.15 -8.81 5.98
C ILE A 53 1.13 -8.10 6.90
N VAL A 54 0.84 -8.10 8.20
CA VAL A 54 1.70 -7.46 9.21
C VAL A 54 3.08 -8.11 9.25
N ALA A 55 3.13 -9.44 9.22
CA ALA A 55 4.40 -10.16 9.28
C ALA A 55 5.30 -9.80 8.09
N GLU A 56 4.75 -9.77 6.88
CA GLU A 56 5.53 -9.38 5.70
C GLU A 56 5.91 -7.91 5.71
N TRP A 57 5.01 -7.04 6.16
CA TRP A 57 5.26 -5.61 6.26
C TRP A 57 6.47 -5.32 7.16
N LEU A 58 6.57 -6.03 8.27
CA LEU A 58 7.62 -5.82 9.27
C LEU A 58 8.87 -6.67 9.05
N ASP A 59 8.85 -7.59 8.10
CA ASP A 59 9.98 -8.48 7.83
C ASP A 59 11.18 -7.70 7.27
N GLU A 60 10.94 -6.88 6.25
CA GLU A 60 11.95 -5.98 5.70
C GLU A 60 11.38 -4.57 5.65
N THR A 61 11.95 -3.69 6.45
CA THR A 61 11.48 -2.31 6.54
C THR A 61 12.43 -1.36 5.84
N ASP A 62 11.87 -0.29 5.28
CA ASP A 62 12.65 0.77 4.68
C ASP A 62 12.87 1.87 5.72
N PRO A 63 14.10 2.39 5.88
CA PRO A 63 14.32 3.54 6.75
C PRO A 63 13.44 4.74 6.33
N PRO A 64 12.89 5.53 7.29
CA PRO A 64 11.92 6.57 6.96
C PRO A 64 12.38 7.64 5.99
N ASP A 65 13.69 7.88 5.92
CA ASP A 65 14.30 8.89 5.06
C ASP A 65 14.86 8.32 3.76
N SER A 66 14.63 7.02 3.48
CA SER A 66 15.15 6.34 2.30
C SER A 66 14.19 6.35 1.12
N TRP A 67 12.99 6.85 1.30
CA TRP A 67 11.94 6.84 0.28
C TRP A 67 10.96 8.00 0.47
N GLU A 68 10.18 8.24 -0.58
CA GLU A 68 9.00 9.10 -0.49
C GLU A 68 7.88 8.49 -1.32
N ALA A 69 6.64 8.76 -0.95
CA ALA A 69 5.48 8.27 -1.67
C ALA A 69 4.31 9.22 -1.48
N SER A 70 3.46 9.27 -2.50
CA SER A 70 2.24 10.06 -2.45
C SER A 70 1.16 9.36 -3.26
N TYR A 71 0.01 9.16 -2.64
CA TYR A 71 -1.13 8.49 -3.27
C TYR A 71 -2.38 9.33 -3.04
N GLU A 72 -3.29 9.27 -4.01
CA GLU A 72 -4.56 9.99 -3.92
C GLU A 72 -5.69 9.14 -4.51
N PRO A 73 -6.95 9.35 -4.09
CA PRO A 73 -8.07 8.66 -4.71
C PRO A 73 -8.27 9.16 -6.14
N PHE A 74 -8.29 8.21 -7.09
CA PHE A 74 -8.65 8.51 -8.47
C PHE A 74 -10.16 8.41 -8.66
N ALA A 75 -10.78 7.39 -8.07
CA ALA A 75 -12.23 7.16 -8.14
C ALA A 75 -12.68 6.42 -6.89
N VAL A 76 -13.89 6.73 -6.44
CA VAL A 76 -14.52 6.05 -5.31
C VAL A 76 -15.96 5.72 -5.70
N GLU A 77 -16.34 4.45 -5.53
CA GLU A 77 -17.70 3.98 -5.79
C GLU A 77 -18.10 3.02 -4.68
N GLY A 78 -19.03 3.44 -3.83
CA GLY A 78 -19.48 2.64 -2.70
C GLY A 78 -18.33 2.30 -1.76
N ASP A 79 -18.07 1.00 -1.59
CA ASP A 79 -16.97 0.48 -0.76
C ASP A 79 -15.66 0.26 -1.52
N ARG A 80 -15.63 0.59 -2.82
CA ARG A 80 -14.47 0.39 -3.68
C ARG A 80 -13.81 1.71 -4.04
N ALA A 81 -12.48 1.66 -4.17
CA ALA A 81 -11.72 2.83 -4.59
C ALA A 81 -10.56 2.42 -5.47
N VAL A 82 -10.17 3.33 -6.35
CA VAL A 82 -8.93 3.25 -7.11
C VAL A 82 -8.08 4.43 -6.66
N ALA A 83 -6.86 4.14 -6.22
CA ALA A 83 -5.89 5.15 -5.85
C ALA A 83 -4.73 5.14 -6.84
N THR A 84 -4.16 6.29 -7.11
CA THR A 84 -2.99 6.43 -7.97
C THR A 84 -1.92 7.23 -7.25
N GLY A 85 -0.66 7.04 -7.64
CA GLY A 85 0.42 7.78 -7.06
C GLY A 85 1.78 7.25 -7.47
N PHE A 86 2.78 7.59 -6.69
CA PHE A 86 4.14 7.14 -6.95
C PHE A 86 4.86 6.76 -5.65
N SER A 87 5.87 5.92 -5.80
CA SER A 87 6.82 5.56 -4.75
C SER A 87 8.22 5.75 -5.30
N ARG A 88 9.06 6.46 -4.57
CA ARG A 88 10.45 6.71 -4.97
C ARG A 88 11.40 6.26 -3.88
N TYR A 89 12.32 5.38 -4.25
CA TYR A 89 13.38 4.93 -3.36
C TYR A 89 14.65 5.68 -3.75
N PHE A 90 15.22 6.42 -2.80
CA PHE A 90 16.39 7.24 -3.07
C PHE A 90 17.63 6.39 -3.32
N ALA A 91 18.58 6.92 -4.06
CA ALA A 91 19.85 6.24 -4.29
C ALA A 91 20.54 5.96 -2.96
N SER A 92 21.13 4.78 -2.86
CA SER A 92 21.84 4.33 -1.65
C SER A 92 22.95 3.37 -2.03
N ASP A 93 23.63 2.82 -1.05
CA ASP A 93 24.62 1.76 -1.25
C ASP A 93 24.02 0.49 -1.85
N LYS A 94 22.69 0.33 -1.77
CA LYS A 94 21.96 -0.80 -2.36
C LYS A 94 21.65 -0.61 -3.84
N GLY A 95 21.83 0.58 -4.39
CA GLY A 95 21.58 0.84 -5.80
C GLY A 95 21.14 2.26 -6.10
N PRO A 96 20.84 2.54 -7.39
CA PRO A 96 20.41 3.86 -7.84
C PRO A 96 18.98 4.16 -7.40
N GLU A 97 18.57 5.42 -7.56
CA GLU A 97 17.19 5.84 -7.33
C GLU A 97 16.24 5.07 -8.25
N ARG A 98 15.10 4.66 -7.69
CA ARG A 98 14.05 3.94 -8.42
C ARG A 98 12.72 4.60 -8.15
N THR A 99 11.96 4.85 -9.20
CA THR A 99 10.60 5.41 -9.10
C THR A 99 9.61 4.44 -9.72
N PHE A 100 8.52 4.21 -9.01
CA PHE A 100 7.41 3.38 -9.46
C PHE A 100 6.15 4.22 -9.50
N HIS A 101 5.32 4.01 -10.52
CA HIS A 101 3.98 4.57 -10.62
C HIS A 101 3.00 3.50 -10.19
N ASN A 102 2.12 3.82 -9.27
CA ASN A 102 1.28 2.84 -8.58
C ASN A 102 -0.20 3.07 -8.85
N VAL A 103 -0.94 1.97 -8.95
CA VAL A 103 -2.39 1.94 -8.92
C VAL A 103 -2.79 0.93 -7.86
N PHE A 104 -3.62 1.33 -6.91
CA PHE A 104 -4.18 0.44 -5.90
C PHE A 104 -5.66 0.24 -6.16
N LEU A 105 -6.10 -1.01 -6.19
CA LEU A 105 -7.51 -1.36 -6.19
C LEU A 105 -7.87 -1.75 -4.76
N LEU A 106 -8.84 -1.06 -4.20
CA LEU A 106 -9.17 -1.13 -2.77
C LEU A 106 -10.63 -1.46 -2.55
N ARG A 107 -10.93 -2.28 -1.55
CA ARG A 107 -12.27 -2.47 -1.03
C ARG A 107 -12.25 -2.31 0.48
N PHE A 108 -13.20 -1.53 1.00
CA PHE A 108 -13.27 -1.17 2.41
C PHE A 108 -14.51 -1.75 3.08
N THR A 109 -14.43 -1.92 4.39
CA THR A 109 -15.57 -2.23 5.23
C THR A 109 -16.14 -0.95 5.83
N LYS A 110 -17.29 -1.06 6.51
CA LYS A 110 -17.99 0.09 7.09
C LYS A 110 -17.17 0.83 8.14
N ASP A 111 -16.25 0.12 8.80
CA ASP A 111 -15.38 0.72 9.82
C ASP A 111 -14.13 1.40 9.23
N GLY A 112 -14.04 1.47 7.90
CA GLY A 112 -12.95 2.16 7.23
C GLY A 112 -11.67 1.36 7.07
N ARG A 113 -11.70 0.06 7.34
CA ARG A 113 -10.55 -0.82 7.15
C ARG A 113 -10.58 -1.44 5.76
N CYS A 114 -9.41 -1.68 5.21
CA CYS A 114 -9.28 -2.30 3.90
C CYS A 114 -9.41 -3.82 4.01
N ALA A 115 -10.30 -4.39 3.20
CA ALA A 115 -10.52 -5.83 3.13
C ALA A 115 -9.84 -6.47 1.93
N ASP A 116 -9.65 -5.71 0.83
CA ASP A 116 -8.94 -6.17 -0.35
C ASP A 116 -8.04 -5.05 -0.85
N PHE A 117 -6.79 -5.39 -1.07
CA PHE A 117 -5.77 -4.48 -1.61
C PHE A 117 -5.07 -5.20 -2.76
N SER A 118 -5.05 -4.58 -3.93
CA SER A 118 -4.29 -5.09 -5.06
C SER A 118 -3.45 -3.97 -5.64
N GLU A 119 -2.18 -4.23 -5.83
CA GLU A 119 -1.25 -3.26 -6.38
C GLU A 119 -0.87 -3.58 -7.82
N TYR A 120 -0.90 -2.54 -8.66
CA TYR A 120 -0.33 -2.53 -9.98
C TYR A 120 0.77 -1.48 -9.95
N TYR A 121 1.94 -1.80 -10.45
CA TYR A 121 3.02 -0.81 -10.49
C TYR A 121 3.83 -0.93 -11.77
N MET A 122 4.36 0.21 -12.18
CA MET A 122 5.23 0.30 -13.34
C MET A 122 6.48 1.07 -12.97
N ALA A 123 7.63 0.45 -13.16
CA ALA A 123 8.90 1.12 -12.92
C ALA A 123 9.12 2.18 -13.99
N GLU A 124 9.55 3.37 -13.57
CA GLU A 124 9.88 4.43 -14.48
C GLU A 124 11.16 4.08 -15.22
N GLU A 125 11.09 4.11 -16.55
CA GLU A 125 12.26 3.84 -17.37
C GLU A 125 13.09 5.11 -17.51
N LYS A 126 14.40 4.96 -17.35
CA LYS A 126 15.33 6.04 -17.63
C LYS A 126 15.73 5.96 -19.08
N GLY A 127 15.27 6.93 -19.84
CA GLY A 127 15.54 7.04 -21.27
C GLY A 127 17.00 7.31 -21.59
#